data_1e79a5b2a73ea91826cdb59fc7cf6bf3
#
_entry.id   1e79a5b2a73ea91826cdb59fc7cf6bf3
#
_cell.length_a   1.000
_cell.length_b   1.000
_cell.length_c   1.000
_cell.angle_alpha   90.00
_cell.angle_beta   90.00
_cell.angle_gamma   90.00
#
_symmetry.space_group_name_H-M   'P 1'
#
loop_
_entity.id
_entity.type
_entity.pdbx_description
1 polymer ?
#
loop_
_entity_poly.entity_id
_entity_poly.type
_entity_poly.pdbx_seq_one_letter_code
_entity_poly.pdbx_strand_id
1 'polypeptide(L)'
;MLKAGAKPADSRHALPLAVQRKDALLTRLLLEAGASPNAPADPASPESTPLAAALSASALDLITLMLRHGAAPGPCLEYALTKGDPGLLDLMQQHGVPLDQPGPEGDPPLVRAAVAGQAAVVKKLLEKGVPRDAPGALGQSAYHMAVIHRKPDVVDLLLAAGVPADSPFATPAPAELLPLFESEYFVKWYKRDTNLTPLMLAASRGDVAQLRQLLKAGAKRGTQTKGWHRYPIVFACDNTHVAAAQVLLGRNPDEETEKRHAVISLSRQRVTLYKNDQAVRSAKVSTGKKSTPTPTGKYVITDKQTDWVSTIYKVSMPFFMRLSCKEIGLHAGVVPGYPASHGCIRMPRGEVQAFFKVLKIGDPVTIEP
;
A
#
# COMPACT_ATOMS: atom_id res chain seq x y z
N MET A 1 -42.81 -38.43 14.72
CA MET A 1 -42.27 -38.14 16.08
C MET A 1 -42.90 -36.85 16.66
N LEU A 2 -42.93 -35.72 15.98
CA LEU A 2 -43.53 -34.47 16.50
C LEU A 2 -45.05 -34.62 16.80
N LYS A 3 -45.81 -35.39 16.00
CA LYS A 3 -47.23 -35.74 16.30
C LYS A 3 -47.41 -36.66 17.49
N ALA A 4 -46.33 -37.28 18.01
CA ALA A 4 -46.36 -38.20 19.16
C ALA A 4 -45.91 -37.54 20.48
N GLY A 5 -45.90 -36.21 20.57
CA GLY A 5 -45.60 -35.49 21.80
C GLY A 5 -44.12 -35.40 22.21
N ALA A 6 -43.19 -35.74 21.32
CA ALA A 6 -41.75 -35.48 21.55
C ALA A 6 -41.50 -33.99 21.64
N LYS A 7 -40.95 -33.51 22.75
CA LYS A 7 -40.56 -32.10 22.89
C LYS A 7 -39.31 -31.79 22.11
N PRO A 8 -39.30 -30.76 21.23
CA PRO A 8 -38.13 -30.39 20.43
C PRO A 8 -36.88 -30.07 21.27
N ALA A 9 -37.10 -29.60 22.52
CA ALA A 9 -36.03 -29.32 23.47
C ALA A 9 -35.19 -30.58 23.83
N ASP A 10 -35.76 -31.79 23.68
CA ASP A 10 -35.07 -33.03 24.00
C ASP A 10 -34.17 -33.55 22.85
N SER A 11 -34.22 -32.90 21.68
CA SER A 11 -33.48 -33.30 20.49
C SER A 11 -32.52 -32.21 20.01
N ARG A 12 -31.57 -31.83 20.84
CA ARG A 12 -30.53 -30.80 20.52
C ARG A 12 -29.76 -31.08 19.22
N HIS A 13 -29.67 -32.35 18.83
CA HIS A 13 -29.00 -32.80 17.63
C HIS A 13 -29.89 -32.84 16.39
N ALA A 14 -31.22 -32.77 16.52
CA ALA A 14 -32.12 -32.93 15.38
C ALA A 14 -32.04 -31.75 14.42
N LEU A 15 -32.02 -30.52 14.91
CA LEU A 15 -31.95 -29.34 14.07
C LEU A 15 -30.59 -29.20 13.35
N PRO A 16 -29.43 -29.33 14.00
CA PRO A 16 -28.13 -29.34 13.33
C PRO A 16 -28.03 -30.45 12.28
N LEU A 17 -28.55 -31.66 12.57
CA LEU A 17 -28.51 -32.77 11.63
C LEU A 17 -29.40 -32.53 10.38
N ALA A 18 -30.59 -31.96 10.55
CA ALA A 18 -31.46 -31.58 9.45
C ALA A 18 -30.78 -30.55 8.54
N VAL A 19 -30.07 -29.57 9.13
CA VAL A 19 -29.31 -28.56 8.43
C VAL A 19 -28.13 -29.15 7.67
N GLN A 20 -27.35 -30.04 8.30
CA GLN A 20 -26.23 -30.72 7.64
C GLN A 20 -26.70 -31.54 6.43
N ARG A 21 -27.91 -32.16 6.50
CA ARG A 21 -28.54 -32.87 5.41
C ARG A 21 -29.20 -31.97 4.36
N LYS A 22 -29.19 -30.65 4.58
CA LYS A 22 -29.89 -29.66 3.77
C LYS A 22 -31.37 -29.94 3.58
N ASP A 23 -32.00 -30.54 4.59
CA ASP A 23 -33.43 -30.86 4.61
C ASP A 23 -34.22 -29.64 5.10
N ALA A 24 -34.61 -28.76 4.15
CA ALA A 24 -35.33 -27.56 4.44
C ALA A 24 -36.70 -27.79 5.08
N LEU A 25 -37.40 -28.85 4.70
CA LEU A 25 -38.71 -29.18 5.25
C LEU A 25 -38.58 -29.59 6.71
N LEU A 26 -37.70 -30.53 7.01
CA LEU A 26 -37.47 -30.97 8.39
C LEU A 26 -36.93 -29.83 9.26
N THR A 27 -36.02 -29.01 8.75
CA THR A 27 -35.51 -27.82 9.42
C THR A 27 -36.65 -26.86 9.81
N ARG A 28 -37.56 -26.58 8.86
CA ARG A 28 -38.73 -25.72 9.12
C ARG A 28 -39.64 -26.33 10.20
N LEU A 29 -39.99 -27.58 10.08
CA LEU A 29 -40.86 -28.26 11.04
C LEU A 29 -40.27 -28.28 12.44
N LEU A 30 -38.97 -28.47 12.57
CA LEU A 30 -38.28 -28.42 13.87
C LEU A 30 -38.30 -26.99 14.49
N LEU A 31 -38.07 -25.96 13.67
CA LEU A 31 -38.13 -24.58 14.12
C LEU A 31 -39.55 -24.15 14.52
N GLU A 32 -40.57 -24.51 13.73
CA GLU A 32 -41.99 -24.26 14.05
C GLU A 32 -42.44 -25.00 15.30
N ALA A 33 -41.82 -26.18 15.59
CA ALA A 33 -42.06 -26.92 16.82
C ALA A 33 -41.29 -26.38 18.04
N GLY A 34 -40.55 -25.25 17.88
CA GLY A 34 -39.85 -24.58 18.98
C GLY A 34 -38.42 -25.02 19.22
N ALA A 35 -37.78 -25.71 18.27
CA ALA A 35 -36.35 -25.97 18.36
C ALA A 35 -35.55 -24.67 18.27
N SER A 36 -34.61 -24.45 19.20
CA SER A 36 -33.82 -23.24 19.24
C SER A 36 -32.77 -23.21 18.13
N PRO A 37 -32.75 -22.18 17.26
CA PRO A 37 -31.72 -22.04 16.24
C PRO A 37 -30.36 -21.63 16.82
N ASN A 38 -30.31 -21.25 18.11
CA ASN A 38 -29.10 -20.78 18.80
C ASN A 38 -28.51 -21.85 19.74
N ALA A 39 -29.20 -22.97 19.97
CA ALA A 39 -28.69 -24.00 20.84
C ALA A 39 -27.50 -24.73 20.17
N PRO A 40 -26.32 -24.82 20.82
CA PRO A 40 -25.20 -25.56 20.28
C PRO A 40 -25.54 -27.06 20.20
N ALA A 41 -25.08 -27.73 19.13
CA ALA A 41 -25.21 -29.14 18.97
C ALA A 41 -24.43 -29.92 20.04
N ASP A 42 -23.29 -29.40 20.44
CA ASP A 42 -22.43 -29.86 21.51
C ASP A 42 -22.24 -28.74 22.54
N PRO A 43 -22.64 -28.97 23.81
CA PRO A 43 -22.40 -28.00 24.89
C PRO A 43 -20.92 -27.67 25.13
N ALA A 44 -20.01 -28.59 24.77
CA ALA A 44 -18.56 -28.36 24.85
C ALA A 44 -18.02 -27.47 23.72
N SER A 45 -18.82 -27.24 22.67
CA SER A 45 -18.47 -26.42 21.50
C SER A 45 -19.59 -25.38 21.28
N PRO A 46 -19.60 -24.27 22.02
CA PRO A 46 -20.66 -23.24 21.94
C PRO A 46 -20.91 -22.68 20.54
N GLU A 47 -19.88 -22.71 19.68
CA GLU A 47 -19.93 -22.29 18.27
C GLU A 47 -20.64 -23.29 17.35
N SER A 48 -20.90 -24.54 17.80
CA SER A 48 -21.56 -25.59 17.03
C SER A 48 -23.07 -25.39 16.88
N THR A 49 -23.49 -24.17 16.47
CA THR A 49 -24.91 -23.84 16.30
C THR A 49 -25.48 -24.34 14.97
N PRO A 50 -26.81 -24.56 14.85
CA PRO A 50 -27.45 -24.86 13.59
C PRO A 50 -27.15 -23.82 12.49
N LEU A 51 -27.08 -22.54 12.85
CA LEU A 51 -26.71 -21.45 11.94
C LEU A 51 -25.28 -21.61 11.43
N ALA A 52 -24.32 -21.98 12.29
CA ALA A 52 -22.93 -22.23 11.87
C ALA A 52 -22.86 -23.42 10.88
N ALA A 53 -23.66 -24.46 11.09
CA ALA A 53 -23.76 -25.58 10.17
C ALA A 53 -24.35 -25.15 8.80
N ALA A 54 -25.38 -24.29 8.79
CA ALA A 54 -25.95 -23.74 7.55
C ALA A 54 -24.96 -22.85 6.79
N LEU A 55 -24.21 -22.02 7.51
CA LEU A 55 -23.13 -21.18 6.94
C LEU A 55 -22.04 -22.06 6.31
N SER A 56 -21.57 -23.06 7.03
CA SER A 56 -20.55 -24.00 6.51
C SER A 56 -21.03 -24.77 5.27
N ALA A 57 -22.33 -25.05 5.17
CA ALA A 57 -22.97 -25.69 4.03
C ALA A 57 -23.31 -24.72 2.89
N SER A 58 -23.10 -23.40 3.07
CA SER A 58 -23.50 -22.31 2.17
C SER A 58 -24.98 -22.39 1.75
N ALA A 59 -25.85 -22.78 2.70
CA ALA A 59 -27.27 -23.01 2.48
C ALA A 59 -28.09 -21.74 2.80
N LEU A 60 -28.15 -20.78 1.86
CA LEU A 60 -28.77 -19.45 2.05
C LEU A 60 -30.24 -19.53 2.45
N ASP A 61 -31.00 -20.49 1.92
CA ASP A 61 -32.38 -20.77 2.27
C ASP A 61 -32.54 -21.18 3.75
N LEU A 62 -31.67 -22.03 4.24
CA LEU A 62 -31.64 -22.44 5.65
C LEU A 62 -31.17 -21.32 6.57
N ILE A 63 -30.16 -20.55 6.14
CA ILE A 63 -29.72 -19.35 6.87
C ILE A 63 -30.87 -18.37 7.04
N THR A 64 -31.59 -18.07 5.94
CA THR A 64 -32.76 -17.18 5.94
C THR A 64 -33.85 -17.70 6.87
N LEU A 65 -34.13 -18.99 6.78
CA LEU A 65 -35.14 -19.65 7.64
C LEU A 65 -34.79 -19.52 9.13
N MET A 66 -33.52 -19.77 9.50
CA MET A 66 -33.06 -19.67 10.89
C MET A 66 -33.11 -18.25 11.41
N LEU A 67 -32.70 -17.26 10.60
CA LEU A 67 -32.76 -15.85 11.00
C LEU A 67 -34.20 -15.39 11.23
N ARG A 68 -35.18 -15.87 10.40
CA ARG A 68 -36.61 -15.62 10.62
C ARG A 68 -37.15 -16.23 11.92
N HIS A 69 -36.53 -17.31 12.39
CA HIS A 69 -36.86 -17.96 13.67
C HIS A 69 -35.98 -17.51 14.84
N GLY A 70 -35.31 -16.36 14.72
CA GLY A 70 -34.55 -15.73 15.82
C GLY A 70 -33.15 -16.27 16.04
N ALA A 71 -32.52 -16.80 15.00
CA ALA A 71 -31.08 -17.09 15.06
C ALA A 71 -30.29 -15.79 15.25
N ALA A 72 -29.27 -15.83 16.12
CA ALA A 72 -28.36 -14.71 16.32
C ALA A 72 -27.55 -14.44 15.04
N PRO A 73 -27.62 -13.24 14.42
CA PRO A 73 -27.04 -12.99 13.10
C PRO A 73 -25.54 -12.72 13.11
N GLY A 74 -24.90 -12.53 14.28
CA GLY A 74 -23.47 -12.23 14.41
C GLY A 74 -22.55 -13.17 13.60
N PRO A 75 -22.73 -14.50 13.68
CA PRO A 75 -21.94 -15.44 12.89
C PRO A 75 -22.02 -15.25 11.38
N CYS A 76 -23.11 -14.68 10.86
CA CYS A 76 -23.26 -14.41 9.41
C CYS A 76 -22.30 -13.32 8.95
N LEU A 77 -22.09 -12.24 9.75
CA LEU A 77 -21.12 -11.20 9.42
C LEU A 77 -19.70 -11.74 9.41
N GLU A 78 -19.34 -12.49 10.45
CA GLU A 78 -18.04 -13.13 10.56
C GLU A 78 -17.78 -14.09 9.38
N TYR A 79 -18.77 -14.86 8.99
CA TYR A 79 -18.68 -15.76 7.84
C TYR A 79 -18.54 -14.97 6.53
N ALA A 80 -19.35 -13.92 6.31
CA ALA A 80 -19.27 -13.05 5.13
C ALA A 80 -17.87 -12.43 4.98
N LEU A 81 -17.30 -11.94 6.09
CA LEU A 81 -15.96 -11.35 6.12
C LEU A 81 -14.85 -12.39 5.96
N THR A 82 -15.03 -13.61 6.47
CA THR A 82 -14.02 -14.68 6.38
C THR A 82 -14.00 -15.32 5.00
N LYS A 83 -15.19 -15.57 4.43
CA LYS A 83 -15.34 -16.25 3.13
C LYS A 83 -15.42 -15.31 1.94
N GLY A 84 -15.58 -14.02 2.18
CA GLY A 84 -15.71 -13.02 1.13
C GLY A 84 -17.08 -13.09 0.43
N ASP A 85 -18.13 -13.49 1.13
CA ASP A 85 -19.48 -13.64 0.56
C ASP A 85 -20.33 -12.35 0.76
N PRO A 86 -20.50 -11.53 -0.28
CA PRO A 86 -21.29 -10.31 -0.19
C PRO A 86 -22.79 -10.56 -0.11
N GLY A 87 -23.27 -11.75 -0.51
CA GLY A 87 -24.71 -12.09 -0.52
C GLY A 87 -25.32 -12.10 0.88
N LEU A 88 -24.54 -12.52 1.88
CA LEU A 88 -24.98 -12.52 3.27
C LEU A 88 -25.22 -11.11 3.84
N LEU A 89 -24.55 -10.07 3.33
CA LEU A 89 -24.72 -8.71 3.81
C LEU A 89 -26.13 -8.13 3.54
N ASP A 90 -26.75 -8.51 2.41
CA ASP A 90 -28.13 -8.14 2.14
C ASP A 90 -29.10 -8.78 3.13
N LEU A 91 -28.90 -10.04 3.41
CA LEU A 91 -29.70 -10.78 4.37
C LEU A 91 -29.56 -10.22 5.78
N MET A 92 -28.35 -9.87 6.19
CA MET A 92 -28.07 -9.27 7.50
C MET A 92 -28.78 -7.92 7.65
N GLN A 93 -28.73 -7.07 6.62
CA GLN A 93 -29.42 -5.76 6.65
C GLN A 93 -30.95 -5.94 6.78
N GLN A 94 -31.54 -6.93 6.07
CA GLN A 94 -32.96 -7.25 6.18
C GLN A 94 -33.36 -7.68 7.59
N HIS A 95 -32.42 -8.26 8.35
CA HIS A 95 -32.61 -8.65 9.76
C HIS A 95 -32.14 -7.59 10.76
N GLY A 96 -31.87 -6.34 10.31
CA GLY A 96 -31.52 -5.22 11.18
C GLY A 96 -30.14 -5.31 11.82
N VAL A 97 -29.22 -6.10 11.23
CA VAL A 97 -27.84 -6.20 11.74
C VAL A 97 -27.06 -4.97 11.28
N PRO A 98 -26.47 -4.21 12.23
CA PRO A 98 -25.59 -3.10 11.86
C PRO A 98 -24.31 -3.62 11.19
N LEU A 99 -23.99 -3.08 10.00
CA LEU A 99 -22.84 -3.50 9.19
C LEU A 99 -21.59 -2.65 9.45
N ASP A 100 -21.63 -1.74 10.39
CA ASP A 100 -20.58 -0.79 10.76
C ASP A 100 -19.98 -1.04 12.15
N GLN A 101 -20.58 -1.90 12.94
CA GLN A 101 -20.11 -2.18 14.30
C GLN A 101 -18.76 -2.90 14.28
N PRO A 102 -17.78 -2.44 15.06
CA PRO A 102 -16.49 -3.11 15.21
C PRO A 102 -16.66 -4.55 15.71
N GLY A 103 -15.83 -5.43 15.17
CA GLY A 103 -15.72 -6.81 15.67
C GLY A 103 -14.99 -6.89 17.02
N PRO A 104 -14.78 -8.11 17.55
CA PRO A 104 -14.12 -8.31 18.85
C PRO A 104 -12.73 -7.68 18.96
N GLU A 105 -11.99 -7.57 17.83
CA GLU A 105 -10.66 -6.96 17.76
C GLU A 105 -10.70 -5.43 17.58
N GLY A 106 -11.88 -4.82 17.54
CA GLY A 106 -12.06 -3.38 17.39
C GLY A 106 -12.05 -2.86 15.95
N ASP A 107 -11.86 -3.74 14.96
CA ASP A 107 -11.89 -3.35 13.54
C ASP A 107 -13.32 -3.37 12.98
N PRO A 108 -13.78 -2.28 12.33
CA PRO A 108 -15.01 -2.27 11.56
C PRO A 108 -14.99 -3.29 10.41
N PRO A 109 -16.15 -3.81 9.98
CA PRO A 109 -16.26 -4.76 8.88
C PRO A 109 -15.56 -4.31 7.60
N LEU A 110 -15.63 -3.01 7.26
CA LEU A 110 -14.99 -2.44 6.09
C LEU A 110 -13.44 -2.53 6.16
N VAL A 111 -12.87 -2.28 7.34
CA VAL A 111 -11.41 -2.39 7.57
C VAL A 111 -10.97 -3.85 7.43
N ARG A 112 -11.72 -4.78 8.04
CA ARG A 112 -11.43 -6.23 7.97
C ARG A 112 -11.49 -6.76 6.54
N ALA A 113 -12.55 -6.40 5.79
CA ALA A 113 -12.69 -6.76 4.38
C ALA A 113 -11.55 -6.17 3.53
N ALA A 114 -11.11 -4.95 3.84
CA ALA A 114 -10.02 -4.30 3.14
C ALA A 114 -8.67 -4.99 3.38
N VAL A 115 -8.35 -5.35 4.62
CA VAL A 115 -7.15 -6.13 4.98
C VAL A 115 -7.14 -7.47 4.26
N ALA A 116 -8.28 -8.17 4.24
CA ALA A 116 -8.43 -9.44 3.56
C ALA A 116 -8.39 -9.32 2.01
N GLY A 117 -8.59 -8.12 1.46
CA GLY A 117 -8.61 -7.89 0.02
C GLY A 117 -9.92 -8.33 -0.66
N GLN A 118 -11.02 -8.37 0.10
CA GLN A 118 -12.32 -8.86 -0.36
C GLN A 118 -13.10 -7.76 -1.09
N ALA A 119 -12.71 -7.47 -2.33
CA ALA A 119 -13.25 -6.36 -3.13
C ALA A 119 -14.79 -6.40 -3.25
N ALA A 120 -15.39 -7.59 -3.44
CA ALA A 120 -16.84 -7.73 -3.53
C ALA A 120 -17.57 -7.37 -2.23
N VAL A 121 -17.01 -7.76 -1.07
CA VAL A 121 -17.54 -7.41 0.25
C VAL A 121 -17.37 -5.92 0.52
N VAL A 122 -16.20 -5.35 0.22
CA VAL A 122 -15.92 -3.90 0.34
C VAL A 122 -16.92 -3.10 -0.49
N LYS A 123 -17.09 -3.47 -1.78
CA LYS A 123 -18.07 -2.82 -2.66
C LYS A 123 -19.47 -2.84 -2.04
N LYS A 124 -19.91 -4.00 -1.56
CA LYS A 124 -21.23 -4.18 -0.96
C LYS A 124 -21.42 -3.35 0.32
N LEU A 125 -20.42 -3.33 1.22
CA LEU A 125 -20.45 -2.51 2.43
C LEU A 125 -20.56 -1.02 2.11
N LEU A 126 -19.83 -0.54 1.10
CA LEU A 126 -19.92 0.85 0.64
C LEU A 126 -21.30 1.17 0.04
N GLU A 127 -21.89 0.27 -0.77
CA GLU A 127 -23.25 0.40 -1.29
C GLU A 127 -24.31 0.46 -0.19
N LYS A 128 -24.05 -0.18 0.96
CA LYS A 128 -24.89 -0.15 2.15
C LYS A 128 -24.71 1.09 3.02
N GLY A 129 -23.84 2.01 2.63
CA GLY A 129 -23.59 3.26 3.34
C GLY A 129 -22.73 3.14 4.59
N VAL A 130 -21.93 2.07 4.71
CA VAL A 130 -20.98 1.95 5.81
C VAL A 130 -19.95 3.09 5.72
N PRO A 131 -19.60 3.76 6.84
CA PRO A 131 -18.62 4.84 6.84
C PRO A 131 -17.27 4.41 6.28
N ARG A 132 -16.84 5.06 5.18
CA ARG A 132 -15.61 4.72 4.45
C ARG A 132 -14.32 5.15 5.13
N ASP A 133 -14.41 6.07 6.07
CA ASP A 133 -13.32 6.71 6.80
C ASP A 133 -13.21 6.27 8.27
N ALA A 134 -14.12 5.40 8.72
CA ALA A 134 -14.08 4.87 10.08
C ALA A 134 -12.71 4.22 10.38
N PRO A 135 -12.03 4.61 11.47
CA PRO A 135 -10.77 4.02 11.86
C PRO A 135 -10.96 2.62 12.43
N GLY A 136 -10.01 1.73 12.15
CA GLY A 136 -9.88 0.44 12.81
C GLY A 136 -9.12 0.53 14.14
N ALA A 137 -8.91 -0.61 14.77
CA ALA A 137 -8.19 -0.75 16.04
C ALA A 137 -6.78 -0.12 16.02
N LEU A 138 -6.10 -0.17 14.88
CA LEU A 138 -4.80 0.46 14.67
C LEU A 138 -4.88 1.94 14.23
N GLY A 139 -6.04 2.58 14.37
CA GLY A 139 -6.26 3.98 14.05
C GLY A 139 -6.28 4.30 12.54
N GLN A 140 -6.16 3.30 11.68
CA GLN A 140 -6.13 3.46 10.22
C GLN A 140 -7.47 3.10 9.59
N SER A 141 -7.90 3.84 8.57
CA SER A 141 -9.11 3.52 7.80
C SER A 141 -8.89 2.31 6.86
N ALA A 142 -9.98 1.79 6.31
CA ALA A 142 -9.96 0.72 5.33
C ALA A 142 -9.03 1.03 4.12
N TYR A 143 -9.01 2.30 3.67
CA TYR A 143 -8.13 2.74 2.60
C TYR A 143 -6.64 2.59 2.95
N HIS A 144 -6.24 3.07 4.12
CA HIS A 144 -4.86 2.96 4.58
C HIS A 144 -4.44 1.50 4.73
N MET A 145 -5.29 0.67 5.30
CA MET A 145 -5.02 -0.77 5.46
C MET A 145 -4.93 -1.48 4.10
N ALA A 146 -5.79 -1.14 3.13
CA ALA A 146 -5.70 -1.67 1.77
C ALA A 146 -4.37 -1.30 1.07
N VAL A 147 -3.89 -0.07 1.25
CA VAL A 147 -2.58 0.38 0.75
C VAL A 147 -1.44 -0.36 1.45
N ILE A 148 -1.49 -0.49 2.77
CA ILE A 148 -0.47 -1.20 3.56
C ILE A 148 -0.37 -2.66 3.10
N HIS A 149 -1.51 -3.34 2.94
CA HIS A 149 -1.59 -4.76 2.55
C HIS A 149 -1.56 -5.00 1.03
N ARG A 150 -1.30 -3.97 0.21
CA ARG A 150 -1.20 -4.05 -1.25
C ARG A 150 -2.42 -4.73 -1.90
N LYS A 151 -3.62 -4.21 -1.60
CA LYS A 151 -4.90 -4.68 -2.15
C LYS A 151 -5.41 -3.71 -3.22
N PRO A 152 -4.88 -3.75 -4.47
CA PRO A 152 -5.15 -2.72 -5.47
C PRO A 152 -6.63 -2.57 -5.82
N ASP A 153 -7.37 -3.67 -5.96
CA ASP A 153 -8.80 -3.63 -6.28
C ASP A 153 -9.62 -2.93 -5.19
N VAL A 154 -9.25 -3.14 -3.92
CA VAL A 154 -9.88 -2.48 -2.78
C VAL A 154 -9.51 -0.99 -2.73
N VAL A 155 -8.25 -0.66 -3.01
CA VAL A 155 -7.79 0.73 -3.12
C VAL A 155 -8.61 1.48 -4.18
N ASP A 156 -8.80 0.90 -5.37
CA ASP A 156 -9.59 1.51 -6.44
C ASP A 156 -11.06 1.73 -6.03
N LEU A 157 -11.68 0.77 -5.35
CA LEU A 157 -13.06 0.90 -4.86
C LEU A 157 -13.21 2.03 -3.83
N LEU A 158 -12.28 2.14 -2.88
CA LEU A 158 -12.32 3.18 -1.86
C LEU A 158 -12.04 4.58 -2.43
N LEU A 159 -11.12 4.69 -3.38
CA LEU A 159 -10.88 5.93 -4.13
C LEU A 159 -12.10 6.33 -4.95
N ALA A 160 -12.74 5.38 -5.65
CA ALA A 160 -13.99 5.61 -6.38
C ALA A 160 -15.16 6.02 -5.47
N ALA A 161 -15.17 5.54 -4.22
CA ALA A 161 -16.12 5.96 -3.18
C ALA A 161 -15.80 7.37 -2.61
N GLY A 162 -14.77 8.05 -3.13
CA GLY A 162 -14.41 9.42 -2.78
C GLY A 162 -13.50 9.58 -1.58
N VAL A 163 -12.73 8.54 -1.21
CA VAL A 163 -11.65 8.70 -0.24
C VAL A 163 -10.53 9.50 -0.89
N PRO A 164 -10.00 10.57 -0.26
CA PRO A 164 -8.90 11.34 -0.84
C PRO A 164 -7.63 10.50 -0.96
N ALA A 165 -7.02 10.47 -2.15
CA ALA A 165 -5.80 9.70 -2.41
C ALA A 165 -4.61 10.15 -1.56
N ASP A 166 -4.58 11.42 -1.13
CA ASP A 166 -3.57 12.02 -0.25
C ASP A 166 -3.94 11.93 1.24
N SER A 167 -5.00 11.20 1.63
CA SER A 167 -5.36 11.02 3.04
C SER A 167 -4.14 10.52 3.83
N PRO A 168 -3.66 11.26 4.83
CA PRO A 168 -2.46 10.89 5.55
C PRO A 168 -2.73 9.75 6.53
N PHE A 169 -1.74 8.91 6.77
CA PHE A 169 -1.78 7.94 7.85
C PHE A 169 -1.99 8.63 9.21
N ALA A 170 -2.85 8.06 10.04
CA ALA A 170 -3.09 8.57 11.39
C ALA A 170 -1.84 8.45 12.26
N THR A 171 -1.58 9.47 13.06
CA THR A 171 -0.44 9.56 13.98
C THR A 171 -0.92 9.92 15.39
N PRO A 172 -0.30 9.41 16.47
CA PRO A 172 0.85 8.50 16.48
C PRO A 172 0.51 7.09 16.02
N ALA A 173 1.51 6.37 15.47
CA ALA A 173 1.35 4.99 15.08
C ALA A 173 1.42 4.04 16.28
N PRO A 174 0.49 3.09 16.43
CA PRO A 174 0.68 1.97 17.34
C PRO A 174 1.85 1.08 16.90
N ALA A 175 2.51 0.43 17.86
CA ALA A 175 3.69 -0.38 17.59
C ALA A 175 3.40 -1.54 16.64
N GLU A 176 2.22 -2.11 16.73
CA GLU A 176 1.73 -3.25 15.95
C GLU A 176 1.59 -2.92 14.45
N LEU A 177 1.37 -1.65 14.12
CA LEU A 177 1.26 -1.19 12.72
C LEU A 177 2.63 -1.11 12.03
N LEU A 178 3.69 -0.81 12.77
CA LEU A 178 4.99 -0.48 12.20
C LEU A 178 5.60 -1.57 11.31
N PRO A 179 5.55 -2.87 11.67
CA PRO A 179 6.08 -3.94 10.82
C PRO A 179 5.34 -4.06 9.48
N LEU A 180 4.06 -3.68 9.43
CA LEU A 180 3.22 -3.80 8.23
C LEU A 180 3.65 -2.85 7.11
N PHE A 181 4.40 -1.78 7.42
CA PHE A 181 4.89 -0.86 6.40
C PHE A 181 6.00 -1.43 5.51
N GLU A 182 6.69 -2.51 5.91
CA GLU A 182 7.76 -3.18 5.13
C GLU A 182 8.85 -2.23 4.62
N SER A 183 9.01 -1.06 5.23
CA SER A 183 10.03 -0.06 4.89
C SER A 183 10.54 0.61 6.16
N GLU A 184 11.76 0.26 6.57
CA GLU A 184 12.42 0.87 7.73
C GLU A 184 12.56 2.38 7.57
N TYR A 185 12.83 2.84 6.35
CA TYR A 185 12.94 4.26 6.06
C TYR A 185 11.61 4.99 6.27
N PHE A 186 10.48 4.42 5.80
CA PHE A 186 9.16 4.98 6.05
C PHE A 186 8.83 5.01 7.53
N VAL A 187 9.06 3.90 8.24
CA VAL A 187 8.84 3.77 9.69
C VAL A 187 9.66 4.81 10.49
N LYS A 188 10.93 5.01 10.10
CA LYS A 188 11.78 6.04 10.72
C LYS A 188 11.14 7.43 10.67
N TRP A 189 10.55 7.80 9.53
CA TRP A 189 9.91 9.11 9.36
C TRP A 189 8.51 9.14 9.96
N TYR A 190 7.77 8.06 9.89
CA TYR A 190 6.45 7.95 10.50
C TYR A 190 6.46 8.14 12.01
N LYS A 191 7.55 7.74 12.68
CA LYS A 191 7.76 7.97 14.12
C LYS A 191 8.14 9.41 14.48
N ARG A 192 8.58 10.22 13.51
CA ARG A 192 9.19 11.54 13.76
C ARG A 192 8.45 12.69 13.12
N ASP A 193 7.52 12.40 12.23
CA ASP A 193 6.85 13.42 11.42
C ASP A 193 5.38 13.06 11.22
N THR A 194 4.62 13.99 10.71
CA THR A 194 3.18 13.82 10.42
C THR A 194 2.91 14.12 8.95
N ASN A 195 1.67 13.84 8.51
CA ASN A 195 1.24 14.00 7.13
C ASN A 195 1.97 13.06 6.14
N LEU A 196 2.35 11.87 6.60
CA LEU A 196 2.84 10.84 5.71
C LEU A 196 1.69 10.23 4.92
N THR A 197 1.84 10.17 3.59
CA THR A 197 0.77 9.75 2.69
C THR A 197 1.00 8.35 2.10
N PRO A 198 -0.06 7.70 1.58
CA PRO A 198 0.08 6.45 0.82
C PRO A 198 1.09 6.52 -0.32
N LEU A 199 1.17 7.68 -1.02
CA LEU A 199 2.15 7.89 -2.09
C LEU A 199 3.60 7.83 -1.58
N MET A 200 3.88 8.35 -0.36
CA MET A 200 5.20 8.26 0.28
C MET A 200 5.54 6.83 0.66
N LEU A 201 4.56 6.04 1.13
CA LEU A 201 4.76 4.63 1.44
C LEU A 201 5.09 3.83 0.17
N ALA A 202 4.29 3.99 -0.88
CA ALA A 202 4.53 3.34 -2.17
C ALA A 202 5.91 3.71 -2.76
N ALA A 203 6.31 4.99 -2.64
CA ALA A 203 7.62 5.48 -3.04
C ALA A 203 8.76 4.83 -2.24
N SER A 204 8.58 4.71 -0.92
CA SER A 204 9.56 4.09 -0.01
C SER A 204 9.75 2.60 -0.24
N ARG A 205 8.70 1.92 -0.73
CA ARG A 205 8.72 0.50 -1.12
C ARG A 205 9.22 0.26 -2.56
N GLY A 206 9.31 1.31 -3.37
CA GLY A 206 9.57 1.19 -4.80
C GLY A 206 8.41 0.57 -5.58
N ASP A 207 7.20 0.58 -5.03
CA ASP A 207 6.01 -0.01 -5.63
C ASP A 207 5.46 0.88 -6.75
N VAL A 208 6.00 0.67 -7.95
CA VAL A 208 5.65 1.45 -9.15
C VAL A 208 4.17 1.29 -9.52
N ALA A 209 3.60 0.10 -9.35
CA ALA A 209 2.20 -0.16 -9.67
C ALA A 209 1.27 0.66 -8.75
N GLN A 210 1.52 0.61 -7.44
CA GLN A 210 0.76 1.38 -6.47
C GLN A 210 0.97 2.89 -6.63
N LEU A 211 2.20 3.35 -6.97
CA LEU A 211 2.47 4.76 -7.31
C LEU A 211 1.60 5.23 -8.47
N ARG A 212 1.57 4.47 -9.57
CA ARG A 212 0.75 4.82 -10.75
C ARG A 212 -0.74 4.83 -10.42
N GLN A 213 -1.22 3.87 -9.65
CA GLN A 213 -2.60 3.80 -9.17
C GLN A 213 -2.98 5.06 -8.38
N LEU A 214 -2.19 5.41 -7.36
CA LEU A 214 -2.44 6.57 -6.52
C LEU A 214 -2.35 7.89 -7.29
N LEU A 215 -1.37 8.04 -8.20
CA LEU A 215 -1.21 9.23 -9.04
C LEU A 215 -2.38 9.38 -10.02
N LYS A 216 -2.87 8.29 -10.61
CA LYS A 216 -4.06 8.27 -11.46
C LYS A 216 -5.31 8.73 -10.70
N ALA A 217 -5.40 8.38 -9.42
CA ALA A 217 -6.48 8.80 -8.53
C ALA A 217 -6.30 10.23 -7.97
N GLY A 218 -5.29 10.98 -8.42
CA GLY A 218 -5.09 12.37 -8.07
C GLY A 218 -4.17 12.62 -6.86
N ALA A 219 -3.43 11.62 -6.38
CA ALA A 219 -2.40 11.85 -5.35
C ALA A 219 -1.35 12.85 -5.84
N LYS A 220 -0.97 13.79 -4.98
CA LYS A 220 -0.10 14.92 -5.32
C LYS A 220 1.35 14.60 -5.05
N ARG A 221 2.19 14.68 -6.09
CA ARG A 221 3.66 14.55 -5.98
C ARG A 221 4.29 15.62 -5.07
N GLY A 222 3.61 16.75 -4.90
CA GLY A 222 4.05 17.90 -4.10
C GLY A 222 3.61 17.87 -2.64
N THR A 223 2.86 16.87 -2.20
CA THR A 223 2.51 16.72 -0.78
C THR A 223 3.76 16.43 0.03
N GLN A 224 3.94 17.14 1.14
CA GLN A 224 5.13 17.00 2.00
C GLN A 224 4.74 16.72 3.44
N THR A 225 5.66 16.10 4.18
CA THR A 225 5.53 15.92 5.63
C THR A 225 5.59 17.29 6.32
N LYS A 226 4.95 17.42 7.50
CA LYS A 226 4.81 18.73 8.17
C LYS A 226 6.08 19.22 8.87
N GLY A 227 6.85 18.32 9.49
CA GLY A 227 8.02 18.70 10.28
C GLY A 227 9.28 18.86 9.43
N TRP A 228 9.56 17.89 8.55
CA TRP A 228 10.80 17.84 7.77
C TRP A 228 10.63 18.15 6.29
N HIS A 229 9.43 18.52 5.84
CA HIS A 229 9.11 18.92 4.46
C HIS A 229 9.59 17.92 3.41
N ARG A 230 9.42 16.63 3.67
CA ARG A 230 9.83 15.55 2.75
C ARG A 230 8.74 15.23 1.74
N TYR A 231 9.13 15.24 0.48
CA TYR A 231 8.27 14.88 -0.65
C TYR A 231 8.33 13.36 -0.94
N PRO A 232 7.32 12.78 -1.62
CA PRO A 232 7.34 11.37 -2.02
C PRO A 232 8.61 10.94 -2.74
N ILE A 233 9.16 11.80 -3.62
CA ILE A 233 10.39 11.50 -4.36
C ILE A 233 11.60 11.25 -3.44
N VAL A 234 11.67 11.90 -2.29
CA VAL A 234 12.77 11.70 -1.33
C VAL A 234 12.72 10.28 -0.76
N PHE A 235 11.51 9.76 -0.51
CA PHE A 235 11.32 8.38 -0.04
C PHE A 235 11.77 7.35 -1.09
N ALA A 236 11.55 7.60 -2.38
CA ALA A 236 12.05 6.75 -3.45
C ALA A 236 13.58 6.83 -3.58
N CYS A 237 14.13 8.06 -3.58
CA CYS A 237 15.55 8.33 -3.80
C CYS A 237 16.43 7.80 -2.65
N ASP A 238 16.01 7.96 -1.40
CA ASP A 238 16.79 7.50 -0.24
C ASP A 238 16.82 5.97 -0.12
N ASN A 239 15.82 5.28 -0.69
CA ASN A 239 15.79 3.83 -0.82
C ASN A 239 16.32 3.32 -2.18
N THR A 240 16.93 4.17 -2.99
CA THR A 240 17.51 3.83 -4.31
C THR A 240 16.52 3.24 -5.34
N HIS A 241 15.25 3.53 -5.19
CA HIS A 241 14.19 3.07 -6.10
C HIS A 241 14.09 3.97 -7.34
N VAL A 242 15.00 3.78 -8.30
CA VAL A 242 15.12 4.60 -9.53
C VAL A 242 13.80 4.67 -10.31
N ALA A 243 13.16 3.52 -10.56
CA ALA A 243 11.89 3.47 -11.32
C ALA A 243 10.77 4.26 -10.63
N ALA A 244 10.66 4.13 -9.30
CA ALA A 244 9.70 4.90 -8.50
C ALA A 244 9.98 6.41 -8.57
N ALA A 245 11.26 6.81 -8.48
CA ALA A 245 11.67 8.20 -8.64
C ALA A 245 11.36 8.74 -10.05
N GLN A 246 11.56 7.95 -11.10
CA GLN A 246 11.20 8.31 -12.49
C GLN A 246 9.70 8.59 -12.63
N VAL A 247 8.84 7.70 -12.09
CA VAL A 247 7.39 7.90 -12.12
C VAL A 247 6.98 9.16 -11.36
N LEU A 248 7.59 9.43 -10.21
CA LEU A 248 7.35 10.64 -9.43
C LEU A 248 7.85 11.92 -10.15
N LEU A 249 8.85 11.81 -11.02
CA LEU A 249 9.30 12.88 -11.92
C LEU A 249 8.43 13.02 -13.17
N GLY A 250 7.35 12.24 -13.29
CA GLY A 250 6.42 12.30 -14.42
C GLY A 250 6.87 11.52 -15.64
N ARG A 251 7.86 10.62 -15.50
CA ARG A 251 8.34 9.76 -16.59
C ARG A 251 7.65 8.41 -16.59
N ASN A 252 7.55 7.82 -17.75
CA ASN A 252 7.16 6.42 -17.92
C ASN A 252 8.33 5.64 -18.57
N PRO A 253 9.21 5.03 -17.76
CA PRO A 253 10.40 4.35 -18.27
C PRO A 253 10.06 3.15 -19.16
N ASP A 254 8.85 2.59 -19.08
CA ASP A 254 8.41 1.45 -19.89
C ASP A 254 8.05 1.86 -21.32
N GLU A 255 7.70 3.14 -21.55
CA GLU A 255 7.31 3.69 -22.86
C GLU A 255 8.45 4.48 -23.54
N GLU A 256 9.60 4.63 -22.87
CA GLU A 256 10.69 5.40 -23.42
C GLU A 256 11.39 4.66 -24.57
N THR A 257 11.37 5.25 -25.75
CA THR A 257 12.02 4.73 -26.95
C THR A 257 13.55 4.95 -26.95
N GLU A 258 14.03 5.96 -26.23
CA GLU A 258 15.45 6.27 -26.09
C GLU A 258 15.87 6.21 -24.62
N LYS A 259 16.52 5.12 -24.24
CA LYS A 259 17.07 4.92 -22.90
C LYS A 259 18.42 5.62 -22.76
N ARG A 260 18.54 6.54 -21.83
CA ARG A 260 19.79 7.24 -21.50
C ARG A 260 20.17 6.95 -20.07
N HIS A 261 21.46 6.71 -19.84
CA HIS A 261 22.00 6.62 -18.49
C HIS A 261 23.49 6.97 -18.48
N ALA A 262 24.02 7.23 -17.30
CA ALA A 262 25.45 7.45 -17.11
C ALA A 262 26.01 6.47 -16.07
N VAL A 263 27.24 6.01 -16.31
CA VAL A 263 27.99 5.18 -15.37
C VAL A 263 29.27 5.92 -14.99
N ILE A 264 29.52 6.05 -13.68
CA ILE A 264 30.70 6.69 -13.11
C ILE A 264 31.52 5.63 -12.39
N SER A 265 32.75 5.39 -12.86
CA SER A 265 33.72 4.53 -12.16
C SER A 265 34.64 5.37 -11.31
N LEU A 266 34.62 5.12 -9.99
CA LEU A 266 35.47 5.81 -9.01
C LEU A 266 36.94 5.41 -9.16
N SER A 267 37.21 4.14 -9.40
CA SER A 267 38.57 3.64 -9.59
C SER A 267 39.24 4.19 -10.83
N ARG A 268 38.48 4.35 -11.95
CA ARG A 268 38.97 4.86 -13.22
C ARG A 268 38.89 6.38 -13.35
N GLN A 269 38.25 7.06 -12.39
CA GLN A 269 37.93 8.50 -12.44
C GLN A 269 37.35 8.89 -13.80
N ARG A 270 36.30 8.18 -14.22
CA ARG A 270 35.70 8.31 -15.56
C ARG A 270 34.18 8.20 -15.47
N VAL A 271 33.49 8.99 -16.28
CA VAL A 271 32.06 8.88 -16.55
C VAL A 271 31.85 8.46 -17.99
N THR A 272 30.90 7.54 -18.22
CA THR A 272 30.47 7.13 -19.56
C THR A 272 28.98 7.36 -19.71
N LEU A 273 28.58 8.02 -20.81
CA LEU A 273 27.21 8.25 -21.21
C LEU A 273 26.79 7.13 -22.18
N TYR A 274 25.61 6.57 -21.91
CA TYR A 274 25.01 5.53 -22.73
C TYR A 274 23.69 6.02 -23.34
N LYS A 275 23.42 5.58 -24.58
CA LYS A 275 22.13 5.65 -25.26
C LYS A 275 21.78 4.26 -25.77
N ASN A 276 20.62 3.74 -25.39
CA ASN A 276 20.18 2.39 -25.76
C ASN A 276 21.29 1.34 -25.53
N ASP A 277 21.91 1.39 -24.36
CA ASP A 277 23.01 0.53 -23.89
C ASP A 277 24.32 0.62 -24.69
N GLN A 278 24.41 1.54 -25.66
CA GLN A 278 25.65 1.85 -26.37
C GLN A 278 26.38 3.03 -25.73
N ALA A 279 27.67 2.88 -25.48
CA ALA A 279 28.51 3.97 -24.98
C ALA A 279 28.72 5.01 -26.10
N VAL A 280 28.21 6.23 -25.87
CA VAL A 280 28.26 7.31 -26.88
C VAL A 280 29.28 8.39 -26.52
N ARG A 281 29.64 8.53 -25.23
CA ARG A 281 30.65 9.51 -24.81
C ARG A 281 31.28 9.10 -23.48
N SER A 282 32.56 9.39 -23.31
CA SER A 282 33.26 9.14 -22.05
C SER A 282 34.19 10.33 -21.73
N ALA A 283 34.25 10.70 -20.45
CA ALA A 283 35.05 11.82 -19.98
C ALA A 283 35.78 11.49 -18.66
N LYS A 284 36.93 12.13 -18.41
CA LYS A 284 37.61 12.11 -17.12
C LYS A 284 36.79 12.91 -16.11
N VAL A 285 36.80 12.47 -14.86
CA VAL A 285 36.14 13.15 -13.74
C VAL A 285 37.09 13.30 -12.56
N SER A 286 36.72 14.13 -11.59
CA SER A 286 37.30 14.14 -10.26
C SER A 286 36.18 13.99 -9.23
N THR A 287 36.16 12.85 -8.54
CA THR A 287 35.17 12.49 -7.54
C THR A 287 35.57 12.92 -6.13
N GLY A 288 34.80 12.57 -5.12
CA GLY A 288 35.07 12.91 -3.73
C GLY A 288 36.40 12.34 -3.22
N LYS A 289 37.16 13.19 -2.50
CA LYS A 289 38.40 12.78 -1.82
C LYS A 289 38.11 11.80 -0.66
N LYS A 290 39.16 11.15 -0.14
CA LYS A 290 39.03 10.10 0.90
C LYS A 290 38.22 10.55 2.12
N SER A 291 38.33 11.83 2.53
CA SER A 291 37.59 12.38 3.68
C SER A 291 36.12 12.71 3.39
N THR A 292 35.76 12.84 2.12
CA THR A 292 34.39 13.13 1.66
C THR A 292 34.11 12.37 0.37
N PRO A 293 34.04 11.02 0.45
CA PRO A 293 33.94 10.19 -0.74
C PRO A 293 32.60 10.38 -1.47
N THR A 294 32.63 10.22 -2.78
CA THR A 294 31.37 10.07 -3.56
C THR A 294 30.79 8.70 -3.27
N PRO A 295 29.57 8.60 -2.74
CA PRO A 295 28.98 7.30 -2.40
C PRO A 295 28.59 6.54 -3.68
N THR A 296 28.87 5.23 -3.67
CA THR A 296 28.44 4.31 -4.73
C THR A 296 26.93 4.06 -4.66
N GLY A 297 26.33 3.63 -5.77
CA GLY A 297 24.92 3.28 -5.81
C GLY A 297 24.21 3.67 -7.11
N LYS A 298 22.89 3.47 -7.11
CA LYS A 298 22.02 3.84 -8.22
C LYS A 298 21.29 5.14 -7.88
N TYR A 299 21.36 6.09 -8.76
CA TYR A 299 20.80 7.43 -8.63
C TYR A 299 19.92 7.77 -9.83
N VAL A 300 19.18 8.86 -9.71
CA VAL A 300 18.41 9.48 -10.79
C VAL A 300 18.68 10.97 -10.80
N ILE A 301 18.75 11.59 -11.97
CA ILE A 301 18.86 13.05 -12.06
C ILE A 301 17.54 13.67 -11.65
N THR A 302 17.53 14.45 -10.56
CA THR A 302 16.31 15.07 -10.01
C THR A 302 16.17 16.54 -10.34
N ASP A 303 17.28 17.20 -10.67
CA ASP A 303 17.33 18.62 -10.97
C ASP A 303 18.49 18.95 -11.91
N LYS A 304 18.34 19.99 -12.75
CA LYS A 304 19.36 20.48 -13.68
C LYS A 304 19.38 22.00 -13.68
N GLN A 305 20.55 22.58 -13.42
CA GLN A 305 20.76 24.02 -13.34
C GLN A 305 21.99 24.43 -14.19
N THR A 306 21.84 25.41 -15.07
CA THR A 306 22.96 25.93 -15.86
C THR A 306 23.98 26.67 -15.01
N ASP A 307 23.49 27.41 -14.02
CA ASP A 307 24.29 28.28 -13.13
C ASP A 307 23.89 28.03 -11.67
N TRP A 308 24.48 27.00 -11.07
CA TRP A 308 24.24 26.66 -9.68
C TRP A 308 25.38 27.14 -8.78
N VAL A 309 25.03 27.66 -7.63
CA VAL A 309 25.99 27.97 -6.56
C VAL A 309 25.75 27.08 -5.38
N SER A 310 26.78 26.37 -4.95
CA SER A 310 26.69 25.47 -3.77
C SER A 310 26.18 26.22 -2.55
N THR A 311 25.13 25.71 -1.93
CA THR A 311 24.58 26.27 -0.69
C THR A 311 25.53 26.09 0.49
N ILE A 312 26.37 25.03 0.45
CA ILE A 312 27.32 24.67 1.51
C ILE A 312 28.65 25.39 1.32
N TYR A 313 29.26 25.30 0.13
CA TYR A 313 30.62 25.77 -0.11
C TYR A 313 30.69 27.16 -0.77
N LYS A 314 29.54 27.75 -1.16
CA LYS A 314 29.44 29.07 -1.83
C LYS A 314 30.30 29.19 -3.09
N VAL A 315 30.47 28.05 -3.81
CA VAL A 315 31.24 28.01 -5.06
C VAL A 315 30.32 27.74 -6.25
N SER A 316 30.68 28.30 -7.41
CA SER A 316 29.95 28.09 -8.67
C SER A 316 30.12 26.66 -9.16
N MET A 317 29.01 26.04 -9.52
CA MET A 317 28.93 24.69 -10.10
C MET A 317 28.11 24.71 -11.40
N PRO A 318 28.65 25.22 -12.50
CA PRO A 318 27.91 25.33 -13.76
C PRO A 318 27.50 23.96 -14.30
N PHE A 319 26.34 23.92 -14.97
CA PHE A 319 25.74 22.70 -15.52
C PHE A 319 25.51 21.61 -14.48
N PHE A 320 25.04 22.01 -13.31
CA PHE A 320 24.78 21.09 -12.20
C PHE A 320 23.62 20.15 -12.53
N MET A 321 23.86 18.86 -12.35
CA MET A 321 22.85 17.78 -12.43
C MET A 321 22.80 17.07 -11.08
N ARG A 322 21.77 17.37 -10.28
CA ARG A 322 21.58 16.81 -8.93
C ARG A 322 21.22 15.34 -8.99
N LEU A 323 21.78 14.53 -8.09
CA LEU A 323 21.54 13.11 -7.99
C LEU A 323 20.62 12.78 -6.80
N SER A 324 19.45 12.20 -7.07
CA SER A 324 18.50 11.63 -6.11
C SER A 324 18.21 12.56 -4.92
N CYS A 325 17.91 13.82 -5.18
CA CYS A 325 17.61 14.85 -4.17
C CYS A 325 18.74 15.09 -3.14
N LYS A 326 19.94 14.55 -3.37
CA LYS A 326 21.09 14.69 -2.46
C LYS A 326 21.93 15.93 -2.82
N GLU A 327 22.86 16.28 -1.93
CA GLU A 327 23.79 17.41 -2.13
C GLU A 327 24.93 17.07 -3.10
N ILE A 328 24.86 15.93 -3.82
CA ILE A 328 25.82 15.51 -4.81
C ILE A 328 25.25 15.63 -6.23
N GLY A 329 26.13 15.90 -7.19
CA GLY A 329 25.76 15.98 -8.59
C GLY A 329 26.98 16.07 -9.51
N LEU A 330 26.75 16.01 -10.82
CA LEU A 330 27.73 16.27 -11.84
C LEU A 330 27.73 17.79 -12.14
N HIS A 331 28.93 18.39 -12.29
CA HIS A 331 29.03 19.80 -12.62
C HIS A 331 30.41 20.14 -13.25
N ALA A 332 30.53 21.32 -13.86
CA ALA A 332 31.81 21.82 -14.33
C ALA A 332 32.79 22.08 -13.17
N GLY A 333 34.02 21.65 -13.30
CA GLY A 333 35.06 21.93 -12.31
C GLY A 333 36.43 21.43 -12.73
N VAL A 334 37.44 21.72 -11.91
CA VAL A 334 38.81 21.27 -12.13
C VAL A 334 38.92 19.77 -11.93
N VAL A 335 39.54 19.08 -12.89
CA VAL A 335 39.75 17.62 -12.93
C VAL A 335 41.25 17.34 -12.89
N PRO A 336 41.87 17.22 -11.70
CA PRO A 336 43.30 17.07 -11.56
C PRO A 336 43.81 15.66 -11.90
N GLY A 337 42.92 14.70 -12.19
CA GLY A 337 43.28 13.30 -12.47
C GLY A 337 43.18 12.37 -11.28
N TYR A 338 42.79 12.88 -10.12
CA TYR A 338 42.57 12.12 -8.88
C TYR A 338 41.33 12.63 -8.13
N PRO A 339 40.79 11.89 -7.15
CA PRO A 339 39.66 12.35 -6.33
C PRO A 339 40.02 13.58 -5.49
N ALA A 340 39.37 14.73 -5.75
CA ALA A 340 39.66 16.01 -5.11
C ALA A 340 38.42 16.83 -4.73
N SER A 341 37.21 16.32 -4.97
CA SER A 341 35.95 17.02 -4.63
C SER A 341 35.51 16.76 -3.19
N HIS A 342 34.42 17.41 -2.77
CA HIS A 342 33.75 17.16 -1.49
C HIS A 342 32.51 16.26 -1.66
N GLY A 343 32.54 15.32 -2.62
CA GLY A 343 31.47 14.36 -2.88
C GLY A 343 30.85 14.50 -4.27
N CYS A 344 30.82 15.68 -4.86
CA CYS A 344 30.35 15.90 -6.24
C CYS A 344 31.28 15.29 -7.29
N ILE A 345 30.77 15.15 -8.49
CA ILE A 345 31.52 14.65 -9.67
C ILE A 345 31.85 15.85 -10.55
N ARG A 346 33.12 16.28 -10.49
CA ARG A 346 33.63 17.37 -11.32
C ARG A 346 33.98 16.86 -12.71
N MET A 347 33.62 17.63 -13.74
CA MET A 347 33.90 17.34 -15.14
C MET A 347 34.53 18.54 -15.84
N PRO A 348 35.32 18.36 -16.90
CA PRO A 348 35.73 19.48 -17.76
C PRO A 348 34.50 20.19 -18.33
N ARG A 349 34.52 21.52 -18.43
CA ARG A 349 33.34 22.35 -18.77
C ARG A 349 32.67 21.89 -20.09
N GLY A 350 33.44 21.65 -21.15
CA GLY A 350 32.89 21.20 -22.44
C GLY A 350 32.25 19.81 -22.37
N GLU A 351 32.82 18.91 -21.54
CA GLU A 351 32.29 17.57 -21.34
C GLU A 351 30.96 17.61 -20.57
N VAL A 352 30.91 18.28 -19.43
CA VAL A 352 29.67 18.34 -18.64
C VAL A 352 28.56 19.05 -19.43
N GLN A 353 28.86 20.04 -20.25
CA GLN A 353 27.89 20.71 -21.11
C GLN A 353 27.31 19.74 -22.16
N ALA A 354 28.11 18.84 -22.72
CA ALA A 354 27.63 17.80 -23.63
C ALA A 354 26.73 16.80 -22.91
N PHE A 355 27.12 16.31 -21.74
CA PHE A 355 26.29 15.44 -20.89
C PHE A 355 24.98 16.13 -20.48
N PHE A 356 25.04 17.38 -20.09
CA PHE A 356 23.89 18.19 -19.69
C PHE A 356 22.88 18.36 -20.83
N LYS A 357 23.31 18.48 -22.08
CA LYS A 357 22.41 18.56 -23.25
C LYS A 357 21.67 17.24 -23.51
N VAL A 358 22.31 16.11 -23.26
CA VAL A 358 21.79 14.78 -23.58
C VAL A 358 20.96 14.20 -22.44
N LEU A 359 21.51 14.20 -21.22
CA LEU A 359 20.83 13.66 -20.06
C LEU A 359 19.63 14.53 -19.64
N LYS A 360 18.55 13.91 -19.25
CA LYS A 360 17.31 14.54 -18.81
C LYS A 360 17.04 14.26 -17.32
N ILE A 361 16.17 15.06 -16.72
CA ILE A 361 15.62 14.76 -15.40
C ILE A 361 14.94 13.38 -15.49
N GLY A 362 15.22 12.52 -14.52
CA GLY A 362 14.76 11.14 -14.46
C GLY A 362 15.73 10.13 -15.09
N ASP A 363 16.80 10.55 -15.80
CA ASP A 363 17.78 9.59 -16.33
C ASP A 363 18.60 8.96 -15.19
N PRO A 364 18.81 7.62 -15.25
CA PRO A 364 19.60 6.92 -14.24
C PRO A 364 21.08 7.28 -14.28
N VAL A 365 21.70 7.30 -13.11
CA VAL A 365 23.16 7.43 -12.94
C VAL A 365 23.63 6.36 -11.96
N THR A 366 24.53 5.49 -12.41
CA THR A 366 25.17 4.50 -11.55
C THR A 366 26.58 4.96 -11.19
N ILE A 367 26.91 4.89 -9.90
CA ILE A 367 28.25 5.15 -9.37
C ILE A 367 28.79 3.83 -8.84
N GLU A 368 29.81 3.31 -9.50
CA GLU A 368 30.49 2.06 -9.17
C GLU A 368 31.90 2.32 -8.63
N PRO A 369 32.49 1.35 -7.92
CA PRO A 369 33.84 1.46 -7.36
C PRO A 369 34.92 1.81 -8.37
#